data_26e30e1635ce9cb44ccfc06f5b6fc46b
#
_entry.id   26e30e1635ce9cb44ccfc06f5b6fc46b
#
_cell.length_a   1.000
_cell.length_b   1.000
_cell.length_c   1.000
_cell.angle_alpha   90.00
_cell.angle_beta   90.00
_cell.angle_gamma   90.00
#
_symmetry.space_group_name_H-M   'P 1'
#
loop_
_entity.id
_entity.type
_entity.pdbx_description
1 polymer ?
#
loop_
_entity_poly.entity_id
_entity_poly.type
_entity_poly.pdbx_seq_one_letter_code
_entity_poly.pdbx_strand_id
1 'polypeptide(L)'
;RHLMPHGEALHPVLLNSWEGAHFDFNEQTLLQMMDGVKELGGEMFVLDDGWFGSGQYARDDRNRDTAGLGDWTVNLRKIPHGLGWLAEEAGRRGLKFGLWVEPEMVNTKSHLAKAHPEWILREERRPLALGRGGTQVVLDYVNPGVRDNVYSQLDMLFSTIPSLAYIKWDCNQNIVNPGSPYLLPDRQPNLWYDYTVGLYDLLAKLQAKRPDVMIQACASGGGHMDFGFLKYADEFWTSDNTDPCQRIFIQWGASLFYPACAMACHVTESPNQETHRETPLKYRFDVAMTGRLGFELNPKELSSEEAAFAKAAVEDYKRIRPIVQFGDLYRLASPYENSYASLLYVDEIKSMAVLFVLGLDRDGSFVDTLPLSGLDPEAHYAIREINGCEKLHANPLVCASGRELLEHGLCISLSGKYDSAVFEIVRQ
;
A
#
# COMPACT_ATOMS: atom_id res chain seq x y z
N ARG A 1 12.41 -5.28 -8.88
CA ARG A 1 11.63 -5.62 -10.07
C ARG A 1 11.83 -7.09 -10.45
N HIS A 2 13.05 -7.56 -10.69
CA HIS A 2 13.36 -8.94 -11.11
C HIS A 2 13.10 -10.02 -10.06
N LEU A 3 12.91 -9.66 -8.80
CA LEU A 3 12.56 -10.59 -7.73
C LEU A 3 11.04 -10.75 -7.57
N MET A 4 10.28 -9.73 -7.92
CA MET A 4 8.83 -9.67 -7.71
C MET A 4 8.10 -10.59 -8.69
N PRO A 5 7.04 -11.31 -8.27
CA PRO A 5 6.28 -12.20 -9.13
C PRO A 5 5.72 -11.52 -10.38
N HIS A 6 5.17 -10.31 -10.22
CA HIS A 6 4.60 -9.51 -11.31
C HIS A 6 5.38 -8.21 -11.53
N GLY A 7 6.70 -8.21 -11.31
CA GLY A 7 7.54 -7.01 -11.33
C GLY A 7 7.62 -6.28 -12.69
N GLU A 8 7.13 -6.90 -13.77
CA GLU A 8 7.04 -6.31 -15.11
C GLU A 8 5.61 -5.80 -15.43
N ALA A 9 4.63 -6.09 -14.58
CA ALA A 9 3.26 -5.67 -14.80
C ALA A 9 3.00 -4.28 -14.22
N LEU A 10 2.22 -3.47 -14.94
CA LEU A 10 1.65 -2.24 -14.39
C LEU A 10 0.61 -2.58 -13.33
N HIS A 11 0.77 -1.98 -12.16
CA HIS A 11 -0.13 -2.23 -11.06
C HIS A 11 -1.38 -1.33 -11.12
N PRO A 12 -2.56 -1.87 -10.79
CA PRO A 12 -3.81 -1.12 -10.85
C PRO A 12 -3.89 -0.03 -9.78
N VAL A 13 -4.64 1.04 -10.08
CA VAL A 13 -5.08 2.00 -9.06
C VAL A 13 -6.16 1.34 -8.23
N LEU A 14 -5.86 1.06 -6.96
CA LEU A 14 -6.77 0.38 -6.05
C LEU A 14 -7.42 1.34 -5.05
N LEU A 15 -8.54 0.91 -4.47
CA LEU A 15 -9.07 1.44 -3.22
C LEU A 15 -9.03 0.35 -2.17
N ASN A 16 -8.35 0.63 -1.07
CA ASN A 16 -8.40 -0.16 0.15
C ASN A 16 -9.46 0.44 1.09
N SER A 17 -10.32 -0.40 1.68
CA SER A 17 -11.46 0.05 2.47
C SER A 17 -11.12 0.53 3.89
N TRP A 18 -9.85 0.37 4.35
CA TRP A 18 -9.52 0.55 5.76
C TRP A 18 -9.86 1.95 6.28
N GLU A 19 -9.18 3.00 5.87
CA GLU A 19 -9.44 4.35 6.40
C GLU A 19 -10.84 4.87 6.04
N GLY A 20 -11.43 4.42 4.94
CA GLY A 20 -12.77 4.86 4.54
C GLY A 20 -13.94 4.16 5.24
N ALA A 21 -13.70 3.03 5.97
CA ALA A 21 -14.79 2.28 6.61
C ALA A 21 -14.39 1.59 7.91
N HIS A 22 -13.10 1.34 8.16
CA HIS A 22 -12.61 0.57 9.29
C HIS A 22 -13.40 -0.74 9.47
N PHE A 23 -13.84 -1.02 10.69
CA PHE A 23 -14.70 -2.15 11.02
C PHE A 23 -16.20 -1.88 10.78
N ASP A 24 -16.61 -0.65 10.45
CA ASP A 24 -18.01 -0.27 10.34
C ASP A 24 -18.48 -0.26 8.88
N PHE A 25 -18.74 -1.44 8.35
CA PHE A 25 -19.25 -1.63 7.01
C PHE A 25 -20.27 -2.76 6.90
N ASN A 26 -21.03 -2.72 5.85
CA ASN A 26 -21.91 -3.77 5.36
C ASN A 26 -21.85 -3.82 3.82
N GLU A 27 -22.55 -4.75 3.20
CA GLU A 27 -22.57 -4.88 1.74
C GLU A 27 -22.91 -3.57 1.03
N GLN A 28 -23.89 -2.81 1.52
CA GLN A 28 -24.30 -1.56 0.89
C GLN A 28 -23.17 -0.51 0.93
N THR A 29 -22.50 -0.37 2.06
CA THR A 29 -21.34 0.51 2.21
C THR A 29 -20.23 0.14 1.22
N LEU A 30 -19.92 -1.18 1.14
CA LEU A 30 -18.86 -1.67 0.24
C LEU A 30 -19.22 -1.45 -1.24
N LEU A 31 -20.48 -1.69 -1.63
CA LEU A 31 -20.94 -1.42 -2.99
C LEU A 31 -20.84 0.07 -3.34
N GLN A 32 -21.20 0.96 -2.40
CA GLN A 32 -21.06 2.40 -2.59
C GLN A 32 -19.59 2.83 -2.76
N MET A 33 -18.67 2.24 -2.00
CA MET A 33 -17.24 2.48 -2.17
C MET A 33 -16.72 1.97 -3.52
N MET A 34 -17.19 0.80 -3.97
CA MET A 34 -16.88 0.28 -5.31
C MET A 34 -17.39 1.19 -6.42
N ASP A 35 -18.63 1.67 -6.32
CA ASP A 35 -19.20 2.63 -7.27
C ASP A 35 -18.36 3.93 -7.30
N GLY A 36 -18.02 4.45 -6.10
CA GLY A 36 -17.23 5.66 -5.98
C GLY A 36 -15.84 5.53 -6.60
N VAL A 37 -15.08 4.49 -6.27
CA VAL A 37 -13.74 4.30 -6.86
C VAL A 37 -13.80 4.07 -8.36
N LYS A 38 -14.85 3.41 -8.86
CA LYS A 38 -15.06 3.25 -10.30
C LYS A 38 -15.30 4.58 -10.99
N GLU A 39 -16.10 5.47 -10.41
CA GLU A 39 -16.36 6.82 -10.90
C GLU A 39 -15.07 7.67 -10.97
N LEU A 40 -14.16 7.49 -9.99
CA LEU A 40 -12.84 8.13 -9.97
C LEU A 40 -11.83 7.50 -10.94
N GLY A 41 -12.17 6.40 -11.62
CA GLY A 41 -11.28 5.72 -12.54
C GLY A 41 -10.40 4.65 -11.90
N GLY A 42 -10.67 4.23 -10.66
CA GLY A 42 -9.98 3.11 -10.02
C GLY A 42 -10.22 1.79 -10.75
N GLU A 43 -9.35 0.83 -10.50
CA GLU A 43 -9.26 -0.44 -11.24
C GLU A 43 -9.43 -1.67 -10.33
N MET A 44 -9.32 -1.50 -9.02
CA MET A 44 -9.41 -2.58 -8.02
C MET A 44 -10.04 -2.08 -6.73
N PHE A 45 -10.80 -2.95 -6.08
CA PHE A 45 -11.30 -2.76 -4.72
C PHE A 45 -10.71 -3.82 -3.81
N VAL A 46 -10.13 -3.41 -2.68
CA VAL A 46 -9.56 -4.30 -1.66
C VAL A 46 -10.36 -4.17 -0.38
N LEU A 47 -10.99 -5.26 0.03
CA LEU A 47 -11.66 -5.35 1.33
C LEU A 47 -10.62 -5.62 2.42
N ASP A 48 -10.44 -4.64 3.29
CA ASP A 48 -9.49 -4.70 4.41
C ASP A 48 -10.07 -5.44 5.63
N ASP A 49 -9.47 -5.31 6.79
CA ASP A 49 -9.84 -5.99 8.05
C ASP A 49 -11.32 -5.80 8.42
N GLY A 50 -11.90 -6.80 9.06
CA GLY A 50 -13.26 -6.73 9.63
C GLY A 50 -14.31 -7.61 8.94
N TRP A 51 -13.98 -8.34 7.87
CA TRP A 51 -14.91 -9.16 7.09
C TRP A 51 -15.19 -10.54 7.69
N PHE A 52 -14.47 -10.96 8.73
CA PHE A 52 -14.46 -12.33 9.25
C PHE A 52 -14.81 -12.44 10.74
N GLY A 53 -14.87 -13.65 11.24
CA GLY A 53 -15.12 -14.03 12.63
C GLY A 53 -15.21 -15.53 12.79
N SER A 54 -15.76 -16.00 13.91
CA SER A 54 -15.98 -17.44 14.17
C SER A 54 -17.18 -18.00 13.39
N GLY A 55 -18.01 -17.14 12.84
CA GLY A 55 -19.29 -17.52 12.19
C GLY A 55 -20.42 -17.92 13.15
N GLN A 56 -20.13 -18.14 14.45
CA GLN A 56 -21.13 -18.63 15.41
C GLN A 56 -21.81 -17.50 16.19
N TYR A 57 -21.05 -16.58 16.77
CA TYR A 57 -21.56 -15.56 17.68
C TYR A 57 -21.09 -14.17 17.26
N ALA A 58 -21.97 -13.17 17.35
CA ALA A 58 -21.65 -11.78 17.03
C ALA A 58 -20.49 -11.20 17.85
N ARG A 59 -20.27 -11.68 19.08
CA ARG A 59 -19.14 -11.29 19.94
C ARG A 59 -17.78 -11.73 19.39
N ASP A 60 -17.77 -12.74 18.53
CA ASP A 60 -16.57 -13.33 17.94
C ASP A 60 -16.31 -12.74 16.53
N ASP A 61 -17.14 -11.81 16.05
CA ASP A 61 -16.92 -11.10 14.81
C ASP A 61 -15.77 -10.11 14.93
N ARG A 62 -15.05 -9.95 13.85
CA ARG A 62 -13.98 -8.96 13.72
C ARG A 62 -14.57 -7.55 13.57
N ASN A 63 -15.09 -7.00 14.66
CA ASN A 63 -15.57 -5.62 14.76
C ASN A 63 -14.60 -4.72 15.56
N ARG A 64 -13.44 -5.26 15.90
CA ARG A 64 -12.35 -4.62 16.65
C ARG A 64 -11.18 -5.60 16.77
N ASP A 65 -10.02 -5.12 17.21
CA ASP A 65 -8.78 -5.91 17.33
C ASP A 65 -8.82 -7.10 18.31
N THR A 66 -9.87 -7.28 19.07
CA THR A 66 -9.94 -8.27 20.17
C THR A 66 -10.56 -9.61 19.80
N ALA A 67 -10.99 -9.81 18.56
CA ALA A 67 -11.67 -11.02 18.12
C ALA A 67 -11.39 -11.36 16.64
N GLY A 68 -11.63 -12.60 16.28
CA GLY A 68 -11.72 -13.08 14.89
C GLY A 68 -10.43 -13.63 14.31
N LEU A 69 -9.25 -13.10 14.62
CA LEU A 69 -8.00 -13.59 14.04
C LEU A 69 -7.77 -15.08 14.35
N GLY A 70 -7.44 -15.83 13.30
CA GLY A 70 -7.28 -17.30 13.31
C GLY A 70 -8.52 -18.08 12.89
N ASP A 71 -9.71 -17.44 12.91
CA ASP A 71 -10.98 -18.03 12.50
C ASP A 71 -11.48 -17.33 11.22
N TRP A 72 -10.97 -17.71 10.07
CA TRP A 72 -11.17 -17.04 8.77
C TRP A 72 -12.56 -17.36 8.15
N THR A 73 -13.62 -17.25 8.96
CA THR A 73 -14.99 -17.48 8.51
C THR A 73 -15.66 -16.14 8.18
N VAL A 74 -16.30 -16.06 7.02
CA VAL A 74 -16.97 -14.84 6.56
C VAL A 74 -18.05 -14.42 7.56
N ASN A 75 -18.06 -13.14 7.91
CA ASN A 75 -19.10 -12.54 8.74
C ASN A 75 -20.37 -12.28 7.90
N LEU A 76 -21.27 -13.26 7.87
CA LEU A 76 -22.53 -13.17 7.12
C LEU A 76 -23.51 -12.13 7.69
N ARG A 77 -23.25 -11.51 8.82
CA ARG A 77 -24.03 -10.37 9.33
C ARG A 77 -23.66 -9.08 8.61
N LYS A 78 -22.38 -8.94 8.21
CA LYS A 78 -21.89 -7.81 7.41
C LYS A 78 -22.03 -8.06 5.91
N ILE A 79 -21.76 -9.29 5.50
CA ILE A 79 -21.71 -9.72 4.09
C ILE A 79 -22.62 -10.95 3.92
N PRO A 80 -23.95 -10.77 3.94
CA PRO A 80 -24.92 -11.87 3.87
C PRO A 80 -24.78 -12.79 2.67
N HIS A 81 -24.37 -12.26 1.51
CA HIS A 81 -24.19 -13.03 0.29
C HIS A 81 -22.79 -13.64 0.15
N GLY A 82 -21.87 -13.34 1.09
CA GLY A 82 -20.51 -13.88 1.11
C GLY A 82 -19.52 -13.16 0.18
N LEU A 83 -18.24 -13.52 0.31
CA LEU A 83 -17.14 -12.86 -0.42
C LEU A 83 -17.15 -13.15 -1.91
N GLY A 84 -17.56 -14.33 -2.34
CA GLY A 84 -17.68 -14.67 -3.76
C GLY A 84 -18.63 -13.74 -4.50
N TRP A 85 -19.82 -13.51 -3.92
CA TRP A 85 -20.79 -12.55 -4.44
C TRP A 85 -20.22 -11.13 -4.47
N LEU A 86 -19.54 -10.69 -3.40
CA LEU A 86 -18.95 -9.36 -3.35
C LEU A 86 -17.88 -9.16 -4.45
N ALA A 87 -17.07 -10.18 -4.70
CA ALA A 87 -16.10 -10.18 -5.78
C ALA A 87 -16.75 -10.15 -7.18
N GLU A 88 -17.90 -10.83 -7.36
CA GLU A 88 -18.70 -10.71 -8.59
C GLU A 88 -19.26 -9.30 -8.76
N GLU A 89 -19.73 -8.66 -7.69
CA GLU A 89 -20.19 -7.26 -7.71
C GLU A 89 -19.07 -6.27 -8.11
N ALA A 90 -17.85 -6.50 -7.62
CA ALA A 90 -16.66 -5.76 -8.10
C ALA A 90 -16.45 -6.00 -9.61
N GLY A 91 -16.50 -7.25 -10.05
CA GLY A 91 -16.37 -7.62 -11.46
C GLY A 91 -17.44 -7.00 -12.37
N ARG A 92 -18.71 -6.92 -11.93
CA ARG A 92 -19.79 -6.25 -12.67
C ARG A 92 -19.51 -4.76 -12.89
N ARG A 93 -18.76 -4.13 -11.98
CA ARG A 93 -18.30 -2.74 -12.07
C ARG A 93 -17.01 -2.60 -12.88
N GLY A 94 -16.43 -3.71 -13.36
CA GLY A 94 -15.14 -3.74 -14.06
C GLY A 94 -13.96 -3.48 -13.12
N LEU A 95 -14.12 -3.80 -11.82
CA LEU A 95 -13.07 -3.74 -10.82
C LEU A 95 -12.51 -5.14 -10.57
N LYS A 96 -11.21 -5.23 -10.34
CA LYS A 96 -10.60 -6.39 -9.69
C LYS A 96 -10.96 -6.40 -8.22
N PHE A 97 -10.87 -7.58 -7.58
CA PHE A 97 -11.18 -7.73 -6.15
C PHE A 97 -9.95 -8.23 -5.39
N GLY A 98 -9.67 -7.61 -4.25
CA GLY A 98 -8.63 -8.00 -3.31
C GLY A 98 -9.17 -8.20 -1.89
N LEU A 99 -8.41 -8.93 -1.07
CA LEU A 99 -8.78 -9.27 0.31
C LEU A 99 -7.59 -9.13 1.25
N TRP A 100 -7.81 -8.56 2.42
CA TRP A 100 -6.87 -8.51 3.52
C TRP A 100 -6.91 -9.81 4.34
N VAL A 101 -5.74 -10.28 4.75
CA VAL A 101 -5.56 -11.38 5.71
C VAL A 101 -4.37 -11.10 6.63
N GLU A 102 -4.44 -11.61 7.88
CA GLU A 102 -3.36 -11.52 8.87
C GLU A 102 -3.06 -12.92 9.46
N PRO A 103 -2.59 -13.86 8.64
CA PRO A 103 -2.58 -15.28 9.01
C PRO A 103 -1.43 -15.70 9.91
N GLU A 104 -0.47 -14.82 10.19
CA GLU A 104 0.58 -15.05 11.19
C GLU A 104 0.07 -14.83 12.61
N MET A 105 -1.11 -14.22 12.75
CA MET A 105 -1.68 -13.79 14.02
C MET A 105 -2.92 -14.58 14.40
N VAL A 106 -3.17 -14.65 15.70
CA VAL A 106 -4.38 -15.26 16.25
C VAL A 106 -4.82 -14.50 17.51
N ASN A 107 -6.13 -14.36 17.71
CA ASN A 107 -6.65 -13.87 18.99
C ASN A 107 -6.76 -15.02 19.99
N THR A 108 -6.39 -14.79 21.25
CA THR A 108 -6.42 -15.81 22.32
C THR A 108 -7.79 -16.45 22.57
N LYS A 109 -8.86 -15.78 22.12
CA LYS A 109 -10.25 -16.27 22.26
C LYS A 109 -10.76 -16.98 21.01
N SER A 110 -9.99 -17.05 19.93
CA SER A 110 -10.38 -17.76 18.71
C SER A 110 -10.56 -19.26 18.95
N HIS A 111 -11.25 -19.93 18.05
CA HIS A 111 -11.37 -21.39 18.07
C HIS A 111 -9.99 -22.03 17.87
N LEU A 112 -9.20 -21.48 16.94
CA LEU A 112 -7.84 -21.98 16.68
C LEU A 112 -6.97 -21.93 17.93
N ALA A 113 -6.88 -20.79 18.61
CA ALA A 113 -6.06 -20.65 19.83
C ALA A 113 -6.50 -21.55 20.99
N LYS A 114 -7.82 -21.80 21.12
CA LYS A 114 -8.37 -22.70 22.11
C LYS A 114 -8.11 -24.17 21.81
N ALA A 115 -8.19 -24.55 20.52
CA ALA A 115 -7.94 -25.91 20.07
C ALA A 115 -6.44 -26.27 20.11
N HIS A 116 -5.59 -25.29 19.83
CA HIS A 116 -4.15 -25.47 19.67
C HIS A 116 -3.34 -24.39 20.42
N PRO A 117 -3.42 -24.33 21.76
CA PRO A 117 -2.64 -23.36 22.53
C PRO A 117 -1.11 -23.58 22.41
N GLU A 118 -0.67 -24.77 22.02
CA GLU A 118 0.72 -25.13 21.72
C GLU A 118 1.23 -24.57 20.39
N TRP A 119 0.37 -23.98 19.56
CA TRP A 119 0.73 -23.35 18.30
C TRP A 119 1.10 -21.88 18.43
N ILE A 120 1.03 -21.33 19.65
CA ILE A 120 1.33 -19.94 19.93
C ILE A 120 2.79 -19.80 20.34
N LEU A 121 3.54 -18.90 19.69
CA LEU A 121 4.90 -18.57 20.09
C LEU A 121 4.91 -18.03 21.52
N ARG A 122 5.73 -18.63 22.38
CA ARG A 122 5.93 -18.22 23.76
C ARG A 122 7.22 -18.81 24.33
N GLU A 123 7.84 -18.08 25.19
CA GLU A 123 8.85 -18.61 26.10
C GLU A 123 8.14 -19.10 27.37
N GLU A 124 8.30 -20.39 27.75
CA GLU A 124 7.51 -21.06 28.78
C GLU A 124 7.58 -20.40 30.17
N ARG A 125 8.70 -19.73 30.46
CA ARG A 125 8.95 -19.08 31.76
C ARG A 125 8.45 -17.62 31.82
N ARG A 126 7.84 -17.11 30.76
CA ARG A 126 7.38 -15.74 30.69
C ARG A 126 5.88 -15.68 30.43
N PRO A 127 5.22 -14.60 30.87
CA PRO A 127 3.84 -14.34 30.46
C PRO A 127 3.71 -14.27 28.95
N LEU A 128 2.56 -14.68 28.45
CA LEU A 128 2.24 -14.53 27.03
C LEU A 128 2.29 -13.05 26.63
N ALA A 129 3.03 -12.72 25.60
CA ALA A 129 3.09 -11.37 25.06
C ALA A 129 1.81 -11.09 24.25
N LEU A 130 0.95 -10.23 24.77
CA LEU A 130 -0.31 -9.86 24.15
C LEU A 130 -0.15 -8.54 23.39
N GLY A 131 -0.46 -8.56 22.11
CA GLY A 131 -0.46 -7.39 21.23
C GLY A 131 -1.81 -6.67 21.19
N ARG A 132 -2.15 -6.13 20.03
CA ARG A 132 -3.33 -5.30 19.77
C ARG A 132 -4.57 -5.77 20.52
N GLY A 133 -5.27 -4.84 21.16
CA GLY A 133 -6.46 -5.14 21.94
C GLY A 133 -6.21 -6.05 23.16
N GLY A 134 -4.95 -6.32 23.54
CA GLY A 134 -4.58 -7.21 24.64
C GLY A 134 -4.92 -8.68 24.41
N THR A 135 -5.11 -9.11 23.17
CA THR A 135 -5.53 -10.49 22.84
C THR A 135 -4.80 -11.09 21.65
N GLN A 136 -4.05 -10.31 20.90
CA GLN A 136 -3.35 -10.78 19.70
C GLN A 136 -2.03 -11.44 20.05
N VAL A 137 -1.75 -12.60 19.45
CA VAL A 137 -0.53 -13.38 19.64
C VAL A 137 -0.06 -13.96 18.32
N VAL A 138 1.20 -14.37 18.24
CA VAL A 138 1.85 -14.86 17.03
C VAL A 138 1.78 -16.39 16.98
N LEU A 139 1.43 -16.93 15.81
CA LEU A 139 1.47 -18.36 15.54
C LEU A 139 2.91 -18.85 15.32
N ASP A 140 3.19 -20.09 15.71
CA ASP A 140 4.51 -20.72 15.58
C ASP A 140 4.71 -21.31 14.17
N TYR A 141 5.14 -20.49 13.24
CA TYR A 141 5.41 -20.92 11.85
C TYR A 141 6.61 -21.87 11.70
N VAL A 142 7.37 -22.11 12.76
CA VAL A 142 8.36 -23.19 12.78
C VAL A 142 7.66 -24.55 12.71
N ASN A 143 6.49 -24.67 13.34
CA ASN A 143 5.68 -25.87 13.36
C ASN A 143 4.99 -26.13 12.00
N PRO A 144 5.28 -27.21 11.29
CA PRO A 144 4.63 -27.52 10.01
C PRO A 144 3.11 -27.72 10.15
N GLY A 145 2.62 -28.20 11.30
CA GLY A 145 1.18 -28.34 11.54
C GLY A 145 0.44 -26.99 11.52
N VAL A 146 1.08 -25.93 12.04
CA VAL A 146 0.55 -24.55 11.95
C VAL A 146 0.46 -24.10 10.50
N ARG A 147 1.55 -24.25 9.73
CA ARG A 147 1.60 -23.85 8.33
C ARG A 147 0.58 -24.59 7.47
N ASP A 148 0.45 -25.90 7.66
CA ASP A 148 -0.51 -26.71 6.90
C ASP A 148 -1.97 -26.35 7.25
N ASN A 149 -2.25 -26.01 8.50
CA ASN A 149 -3.57 -25.53 8.90
C ASN A 149 -3.88 -24.16 8.28
N VAL A 150 -2.97 -23.19 8.40
CA VAL A 150 -3.13 -21.86 7.81
C VAL A 150 -3.29 -21.96 6.30
N TYR A 151 -2.44 -22.76 5.63
CA TYR A 151 -2.57 -23.00 4.19
C TYR A 151 -3.96 -23.53 3.83
N SER A 152 -4.43 -24.53 4.55
CA SER A 152 -5.73 -25.16 4.27
C SER A 152 -6.89 -24.19 4.47
N GLN A 153 -6.85 -23.36 5.51
CA GLN A 153 -7.87 -22.33 5.74
C GLN A 153 -7.88 -21.27 4.63
N LEU A 154 -6.71 -20.76 4.24
CA LEU A 154 -6.59 -19.76 3.19
C LEU A 154 -6.96 -20.34 1.81
N ASP A 155 -6.54 -21.56 1.50
CA ASP A 155 -6.89 -22.21 0.23
C ASP A 155 -8.40 -22.45 0.10
N MET A 156 -9.05 -22.88 1.20
CA MET A 156 -10.51 -23.01 1.25
C MET A 156 -11.20 -21.66 1.07
N LEU A 157 -10.75 -20.62 1.78
CA LEU A 157 -11.29 -19.26 1.67
C LEU A 157 -11.17 -18.73 0.25
N PHE A 158 -9.97 -18.79 -0.33
CA PHE A 158 -9.72 -18.26 -1.67
C PHE A 158 -10.45 -19.07 -2.77
N SER A 159 -10.76 -20.34 -2.51
CA SER A 159 -11.57 -21.14 -3.45
C SER A 159 -13.01 -20.63 -3.56
N THR A 160 -13.50 -19.90 -2.55
CA THR A 160 -14.81 -19.23 -2.60
C THR A 160 -14.82 -17.92 -3.41
N ILE A 161 -13.62 -17.46 -3.83
CA ILE A 161 -13.45 -16.20 -4.57
C ILE A 161 -12.60 -16.49 -5.84
N PRO A 162 -13.18 -17.09 -6.87
CA PRO A 162 -12.43 -17.47 -8.08
C PRO A 162 -11.75 -16.29 -8.79
N SER A 163 -12.32 -15.10 -8.68
CA SER A 163 -11.80 -13.84 -9.26
C SER A 163 -10.89 -13.05 -8.31
N LEU A 164 -10.42 -13.63 -7.21
CA LEU A 164 -9.46 -12.98 -6.32
C LEU A 164 -8.20 -12.62 -7.11
N ALA A 165 -7.83 -11.34 -7.09
CA ALA A 165 -6.70 -10.80 -7.84
C ALA A 165 -5.59 -10.22 -6.96
N TYR A 166 -5.87 -10.04 -5.65
CA TYR A 166 -4.94 -9.38 -4.75
C TYR A 166 -5.16 -9.81 -3.30
N ILE A 167 -4.07 -9.93 -2.57
CA ILE A 167 -4.05 -10.20 -1.12
C ILE A 167 -3.20 -9.14 -0.44
N LYS A 168 -3.77 -8.45 0.56
CA LYS A 168 -2.98 -7.68 1.54
C LYS A 168 -2.65 -8.64 2.68
N TRP A 169 -1.38 -9.03 2.77
CA TRP A 169 -0.84 -9.90 3.82
C TRP A 169 -0.30 -9.04 4.95
N ASP A 170 -0.92 -9.11 6.11
CA ASP A 170 -0.58 -8.30 7.27
C ASP A 170 0.00 -9.12 8.42
N CYS A 171 0.71 -8.43 9.33
CA CYS A 171 1.34 -9.00 10.53
C CYS A 171 1.53 -7.89 11.58
N ASN A 172 0.56 -7.71 12.47
CA ASN A 172 0.48 -6.54 13.34
C ASN A 172 1.00 -6.75 14.77
N GLN A 173 1.69 -7.86 15.02
CA GLN A 173 2.30 -8.16 16.32
C GLN A 173 3.76 -8.56 16.17
N ASN A 174 4.65 -7.80 16.80
CA ASN A 174 6.06 -8.15 16.90
C ASN A 174 6.28 -9.37 17.78
N ILE A 175 7.23 -10.23 17.44
CA ILE A 175 7.68 -11.34 18.27
C ILE A 175 8.58 -10.79 19.38
N VAL A 176 8.00 -10.42 20.51
CA VAL A 176 8.73 -9.81 21.64
C VAL A 176 9.10 -10.82 22.73
N ASN A 177 8.52 -12.01 22.71
CA ASN A 177 8.78 -13.10 23.67
C ASN A 177 9.06 -14.39 22.90
N PRO A 178 10.22 -14.47 22.22
CA PRO A 178 10.53 -15.55 21.27
C PRO A 178 10.74 -16.88 22.00
N GLY A 179 9.97 -17.86 21.60
CA GLY A 179 10.08 -19.25 22.02
C GLY A 179 9.11 -20.10 21.22
N SER A 180 9.57 -21.21 20.68
CA SER A 180 8.74 -22.16 19.95
C SER A 180 8.44 -23.38 20.80
N PRO A 181 7.17 -23.66 21.14
CA PRO A 181 6.81 -24.91 21.80
C PRO A 181 7.14 -26.16 20.98
N TYR A 182 7.33 -26.02 19.68
CA TYR A 182 7.69 -27.10 18.76
C TYR A 182 9.18 -27.42 18.78
N LEU A 183 10.05 -26.44 18.99
CA LEU A 183 11.51 -26.64 18.96
C LEU A 183 12.04 -27.23 20.26
N LEU A 184 12.97 -28.15 20.13
CA LEU A 184 13.77 -28.63 21.26
C LEU A 184 14.62 -27.49 21.87
N PRO A 185 15.01 -27.57 23.16
CA PRO A 185 15.74 -26.50 23.83
C PRO A 185 17.03 -26.06 23.12
N ASP A 186 17.77 -27.00 22.56
CA ASP A 186 19.01 -26.74 21.81
C ASP A 186 18.79 -26.12 20.44
N ARG A 187 17.55 -26.17 19.91
CA ARG A 187 17.15 -25.58 18.65
C ARG A 187 16.49 -24.21 18.77
N GLN A 188 16.16 -23.75 19.98
CA GLN A 188 15.52 -22.45 20.18
C GLN A 188 16.29 -21.26 19.55
N PRO A 189 17.64 -21.23 19.52
CA PRO A 189 18.38 -20.16 18.84
C PRO A 189 18.08 -20.03 17.34
N ASN A 190 17.56 -21.09 16.70
CA ASN A 190 17.24 -21.08 15.27
C ASN A 190 15.84 -20.51 14.97
N LEU A 191 15.04 -20.18 16.00
CA LEU A 191 13.64 -19.78 15.85
C LEU A 191 13.41 -18.73 14.75
N TRP A 192 14.20 -17.69 14.73
CA TRP A 192 14.03 -16.60 13.77
C TRP A 192 14.22 -17.05 12.30
N TYR A 193 15.25 -17.87 12.09
CA TYR A 193 15.52 -18.43 10.77
C TYR A 193 14.43 -19.43 10.37
N ASP A 194 14.11 -20.39 11.25
CA ASP A 194 13.16 -21.45 10.97
C ASP A 194 11.73 -20.89 10.79
N TYR A 195 11.37 -19.82 11.54
CA TYR A 195 10.11 -19.08 11.37
C TYR A 195 10.01 -18.45 9.98
N THR A 196 11.05 -17.71 9.57
CA THR A 196 11.08 -17.02 8.28
C THR A 196 11.03 -18.03 7.11
N VAL A 197 11.79 -19.13 7.22
CA VAL A 197 11.72 -20.20 6.20
C VAL A 197 10.31 -20.80 6.15
N GLY A 198 9.69 -21.05 7.31
CA GLY A 198 8.33 -21.56 7.37
C GLY A 198 7.30 -20.62 6.73
N LEU A 199 7.41 -19.32 6.95
CA LEU A 199 6.57 -18.31 6.30
C LEU A 199 6.76 -18.33 4.78
N TYR A 200 8.00 -18.36 4.31
CA TYR A 200 8.29 -18.39 2.88
C TYR A 200 7.83 -19.66 2.19
N ASP A 201 7.90 -20.82 2.85
CA ASP A 201 7.35 -22.08 2.36
C ASP A 201 5.83 -21.98 2.15
N LEU A 202 5.12 -21.35 3.10
CA LEU A 202 3.68 -21.13 2.98
C LEU A 202 3.35 -20.20 1.82
N LEU A 203 4.04 -19.06 1.71
CA LEU A 203 3.85 -18.10 0.62
C LEU A 203 4.15 -18.73 -0.74
N ALA A 204 5.21 -19.53 -0.84
CA ALA A 204 5.56 -20.27 -2.06
C ALA A 204 4.44 -21.23 -2.48
N LYS A 205 3.85 -21.98 -1.54
CA LYS A 205 2.72 -22.88 -1.80
C LYS A 205 1.49 -22.13 -2.31
N LEU A 206 1.15 -20.98 -1.68
CA LEU A 206 0.02 -20.15 -2.10
C LEU A 206 0.23 -19.57 -3.49
N GLN A 207 1.41 -19.02 -3.77
CA GLN A 207 1.77 -18.46 -5.06
C GLN A 207 1.77 -19.53 -6.18
N ALA A 208 2.31 -20.71 -5.91
CA ALA A 208 2.28 -21.81 -6.89
C ALA A 208 0.85 -22.22 -7.27
N LYS A 209 -0.09 -22.13 -6.34
CA LYS A 209 -1.51 -22.42 -6.59
C LYS A 209 -2.25 -21.27 -7.26
N ARG A 210 -1.85 -20.03 -6.97
CA ARG A 210 -2.51 -18.80 -7.41
C ARG A 210 -1.48 -17.83 -8.01
N PRO A 211 -0.84 -18.19 -9.12
CA PRO A 211 0.25 -17.38 -9.70
C PRO A 211 -0.20 -16.02 -10.22
N ASP A 212 -1.50 -15.82 -10.47
CA ASP A 212 -2.05 -14.55 -10.97
C ASP A 212 -2.49 -13.59 -9.83
N VAL A 213 -2.39 -14.01 -8.57
CA VAL A 213 -2.78 -13.19 -7.42
C VAL A 213 -1.58 -12.40 -6.93
N MET A 214 -1.73 -11.07 -6.94
CA MET A 214 -0.72 -10.14 -6.40
C MET A 214 -0.76 -10.15 -4.88
N ILE A 215 0.40 -10.00 -4.24
CA ILE A 215 0.52 -9.91 -2.78
C ILE A 215 1.15 -8.56 -2.40
N GLN A 216 0.47 -7.82 -1.52
CA GLN A 216 1.06 -6.70 -0.79
C GLN A 216 1.56 -7.20 0.57
N ALA A 217 2.83 -6.96 0.87
CA ALA A 217 3.38 -7.23 2.19
C ALA A 217 3.13 -6.03 3.12
N CYS A 218 2.44 -6.29 4.21
CA CYS A 218 2.20 -5.37 5.31
C CYS A 218 2.58 -6.04 6.64
N ALA A 219 3.17 -5.29 7.54
CA ALA A 219 3.39 -5.72 8.93
C ALA A 219 3.44 -4.47 9.80
N SER A 220 2.29 -3.96 10.22
CA SER A 220 2.13 -2.61 10.79
C SER A 220 2.86 -1.58 9.93
N GLY A 221 2.60 -1.59 8.65
CA GLY A 221 3.40 -0.91 7.64
C GLY A 221 4.57 -1.75 7.14
N GLY A 222 5.79 -1.20 7.22
CA GLY A 222 7.00 -1.72 6.56
C GLY A 222 7.73 -2.88 7.26
N GLY A 223 7.15 -3.57 8.24
CA GLY A 223 7.82 -4.64 8.98
C GLY A 223 8.27 -5.84 8.15
N HIS A 224 7.63 -6.06 6.99
CA HIS A 224 8.00 -7.09 6.00
C HIS A 224 8.77 -6.53 4.79
N MET A 225 9.32 -5.32 4.88
CA MET A 225 10.11 -4.73 3.79
C MET A 225 11.50 -5.37 3.73
N ASP A 226 11.62 -6.55 3.15
CA ASP A 226 12.89 -7.22 2.89
C ASP A 226 12.92 -7.92 1.53
N PHE A 227 14.12 -8.17 1.00
CA PHE A 227 14.30 -8.80 -0.31
C PHE A 227 13.89 -10.29 -0.33
N GLY A 228 13.83 -10.95 0.82
CA GLY A 228 13.36 -12.33 0.91
C GLY A 228 11.85 -12.41 0.69
N PHE A 229 11.09 -11.52 1.35
CA PHE A 229 9.64 -11.43 1.17
C PHE A 229 9.26 -10.96 -0.24
N LEU A 230 10.09 -10.10 -0.87
CA LEU A 230 9.86 -9.57 -2.22
C LEU A 230 9.82 -10.67 -3.31
N LYS A 231 10.29 -11.88 -3.03
CA LYS A 231 10.13 -13.03 -3.94
C LYS A 231 8.70 -13.53 -4.04
N TYR A 232 7.86 -13.14 -3.09
CA TYR A 232 6.47 -13.59 -2.95
C TYR A 232 5.48 -12.42 -3.00
N ALA A 233 5.96 -11.19 -2.88
CA ALA A 233 5.15 -9.98 -2.87
C ALA A 233 5.42 -9.10 -4.10
N ASP A 234 4.41 -8.34 -4.48
CA ASP A 234 4.45 -7.40 -5.59
C ASP A 234 4.61 -5.96 -5.12
N GLU A 235 4.36 -5.71 -3.85
CA GLU A 235 4.55 -4.41 -3.23
C GLU A 235 4.62 -4.48 -1.71
N PHE A 236 5.08 -3.39 -1.13
CA PHE A 236 5.06 -3.15 0.31
C PHE A 236 4.12 -2.01 0.67
N TRP A 237 3.40 -2.17 1.78
CA TRP A 237 2.82 -1.06 2.51
C TRP A 237 3.90 -0.44 3.38
N THR A 238 4.44 0.71 2.97
CA THR A 238 5.66 1.29 3.55
C THR A 238 5.48 1.78 4.98
N SER A 239 4.26 2.20 5.34
CA SER A 239 3.91 2.66 6.70
C SER A 239 2.41 2.80 6.84
N ASP A 240 1.88 2.50 8.04
CA ASP A 240 0.50 2.84 8.43
C ASP A 240 0.29 4.34 8.62
N ASN A 241 1.38 5.11 8.79
CA ASN A 241 1.28 6.56 8.78
C ASN A 241 1.08 7.07 7.34
N THR A 242 -0.12 7.51 7.06
CA THR A 242 -0.58 7.94 5.73
C THR A 242 -0.57 9.47 5.55
N ASP A 243 -0.14 10.22 6.56
CA ASP A 243 0.02 11.67 6.46
C ASP A 243 0.95 12.04 5.29
N PRO A 244 0.53 12.82 4.30
CA PRO A 244 1.31 13.08 3.11
C PRO A 244 2.65 13.77 3.41
N CYS A 245 2.74 14.61 4.44
CA CYS A 245 4.01 15.22 4.84
C CYS A 245 4.98 14.20 5.41
N GLN A 246 4.50 13.23 6.20
CA GLN A 246 5.32 12.13 6.70
C GLN A 246 5.67 11.15 5.57
N ARG A 247 4.74 10.91 4.66
CA ARG A 247 4.94 10.02 3.50
C ARG A 247 6.05 10.52 2.58
N ILE A 248 6.30 11.82 2.46
CA ILE A 248 7.45 12.32 1.71
C ILE A 248 8.76 11.71 2.26
N PHE A 249 8.95 11.73 3.59
CA PHE A 249 10.14 11.15 4.23
C PHE A 249 10.18 9.63 4.16
N ILE A 250 9.04 8.98 4.41
CA ILE A 250 8.91 7.51 4.39
C ILE A 250 9.19 6.99 2.98
N GLN A 251 8.55 7.55 1.95
CA GLN A 251 8.72 7.14 0.56
C GLN A 251 10.12 7.47 0.04
N TRP A 252 10.69 8.62 0.44
CA TRP A 252 12.09 8.94 0.16
C TRP A 252 13.04 7.88 0.72
N GLY A 253 12.90 7.56 2.01
CA GLY A 253 13.73 6.55 2.68
C GLY A 253 13.57 5.16 2.05
N ALA A 254 12.33 4.72 1.80
CA ALA A 254 12.06 3.46 1.14
C ALA A 254 12.68 3.39 -0.27
N SER A 255 12.63 4.50 -1.02
CA SER A 255 13.18 4.58 -2.38
C SER A 255 14.71 4.40 -2.45
N LEU A 256 15.43 4.49 -1.32
CA LEU A 256 16.87 4.22 -1.29
C LEU A 256 17.20 2.73 -1.49
N PHE A 257 16.24 1.85 -1.20
CA PHE A 257 16.39 0.39 -1.24
C PHE A 257 15.45 -0.29 -2.23
N TYR A 258 14.27 0.29 -2.47
CA TYR A 258 13.21 -0.33 -3.25
C TYR A 258 12.72 0.58 -4.37
N PRO A 259 12.42 0.03 -5.56
CA PRO A 259 11.88 0.82 -6.67
C PRO A 259 10.44 1.27 -6.40
N ALA A 260 10.00 2.32 -7.08
CA ALA A 260 8.65 2.86 -6.93
C ALA A 260 7.54 1.84 -7.22
N CYS A 261 7.79 0.89 -8.14
CA CYS A 261 6.84 -0.21 -8.40
C CYS A 261 6.64 -1.16 -7.22
N ALA A 262 7.49 -1.12 -6.19
CA ALA A 262 7.33 -1.89 -4.97
C ALA A 262 6.69 -1.10 -3.82
N MET A 263 6.37 0.18 -4.00
CA MET A 263 5.87 1.05 -2.92
C MET A 263 4.39 1.41 -3.13
N ALA A 264 3.51 0.88 -2.29
CA ALA A 264 2.11 1.31 -2.25
C ALA A 264 1.99 2.69 -1.59
N CYS A 265 1.31 3.60 -2.29
CA CYS A 265 1.13 4.99 -1.89
C CYS A 265 -0.33 5.39 -2.08
N HIS A 266 -1.04 5.66 -0.98
CA HIS A 266 -2.47 5.93 -1.05
C HIS A 266 -2.81 7.38 -0.75
N VAL A 267 -3.82 7.88 -1.45
CA VAL A 267 -4.54 9.10 -1.11
C VAL A 267 -5.52 8.76 -0.01
N THR A 268 -5.39 9.42 1.14
CA THR A 268 -6.14 9.10 2.35
C THR A 268 -7.04 10.26 2.78
N GLU A 269 -7.77 10.08 3.87
CA GLU A 269 -8.68 11.09 4.38
C GLU A 269 -7.96 12.34 4.92
N SER A 270 -8.69 13.43 5.04
CA SER A 270 -8.25 14.67 5.68
C SER A 270 -9.40 15.19 6.56
N PRO A 271 -9.16 15.41 7.87
CA PRO A 271 -7.89 15.29 8.61
C PRO A 271 -7.32 13.88 8.63
N ASN A 272 -5.99 13.77 8.58
CA ASN A 272 -5.32 12.46 8.65
C ASN A 272 -5.55 11.77 10.00
N GLN A 273 -5.77 10.47 10.01
CA GLN A 273 -6.14 9.72 11.22
C GLN A 273 -5.03 9.66 12.28
N GLU A 274 -3.76 9.62 11.86
CA GLU A 274 -2.62 9.51 12.78
C GLU A 274 -2.17 10.88 13.31
N THR A 275 -2.07 11.87 12.42
CA THR A 275 -1.47 13.16 12.75
C THR A 275 -2.50 14.27 12.97
N HIS A 276 -3.76 14.03 12.60
CA HIS A 276 -4.85 15.01 12.58
C HIS A 276 -4.57 16.25 11.70
N ARG A 277 -3.62 16.12 10.76
CA ARG A 277 -3.26 17.19 9.85
C ARG A 277 -4.28 17.29 8.72
N GLU A 278 -4.69 18.51 8.43
CA GLU A 278 -5.50 18.84 7.26
C GLU A 278 -4.59 19.22 6.09
N THR A 279 -4.82 18.59 4.94
CA THR A 279 -4.03 18.84 3.73
C THR A 279 -4.91 18.88 2.49
N PRO A 280 -4.56 19.71 1.49
CA PRO A 280 -5.29 19.76 0.22
C PRO A 280 -5.30 18.41 -0.51
N LEU A 281 -6.40 18.09 -1.19
CA LEU A 281 -6.52 16.85 -1.95
C LEU A 281 -5.43 16.72 -3.02
N LYS A 282 -5.12 17.83 -3.73
CA LYS A 282 -4.03 17.88 -4.71
C LYS A 282 -2.69 17.41 -4.11
N TYR A 283 -2.33 17.95 -2.94
CA TYR A 283 -1.08 17.59 -2.27
C TYR A 283 -1.01 16.10 -1.90
N ARG A 284 -2.13 15.54 -1.41
CA ARG A 284 -2.24 14.10 -1.12
C ARG A 284 -2.03 13.26 -2.36
N PHE A 285 -2.62 13.67 -3.51
CA PHE A 285 -2.41 13.00 -4.80
C PHE A 285 -0.97 13.10 -5.26
N ASP A 286 -0.37 14.28 -5.28
CA ASP A 286 0.98 14.48 -5.81
C ASP A 286 2.02 13.66 -5.01
N VAL A 287 1.84 13.54 -3.67
CA VAL A 287 2.68 12.68 -2.84
C VAL A 287 2.44 11.20 -3.15
N ALA A 288 1.18 10.77 -3.26
CA ALA A 288 0.85 9.36 -3.53
C ALA A 288 1.27 8.92 -4.95
N MET A 289 1.26 9.82 -5.93
CA MET A 289 1.67 9.54 -7.31
C MET A 289 3.17 9.24 -7.46
N THR A 290 4.00 9.48 -6.45
CA THR A 290 5.45 9.13 -6.48
C THR A 290 5.74 7.63 -6.37
N GLY A 291 4.72 6.80 -6.17
CA GLY A 291 4.78 5.35 -6.15
C GLY A 291 3.57 4.72 -6.85
N ARG A 292 3.07 3.62 -6.30
CA ARG A 292 1.87 2.94 -6.78
C ARG A 292 0.63 3.60 -6.19
N LEU A 293 0.01 4.46 -6.97
CA LEU A 293 -1.18 5.19 -6.55
C LEU A 293 -2.33 4.26 -6.18
N GLY A 294 -2.92 4.49 -5.03
CA GLY A 294 -4.18 3.92 -4.57
C GLY A 294 -4.95 4.92 -3.72
N PHE A 295 -6.06 4.47 -3.19
CA PHE A 295 -6.94 5.20 -2.30
C PHE A 295 -7.15 4.46 -1.00
N GLU A 296 -7.28 5.20 0.08
CA GLU A 296 -7.69 4.72 1.39
C GLU A 296 -8.57 5.80 2.06
N LEU A 297 -9.71 6.03 1.45
CA LEU A 297 -10.72 7.02 1.84
C LEU A 297 -12.11 6.55 1.38
N ASN A 298 -13.16 7.21 1.88
CA ASN A 298 -14.51 7.00 1.36
C ASN A 298 -14.78 7.92 0.16
N PRO A 299 -14.83 7.42 -1.09
CA PRO A 299 -15.01 8.27 -2.28
C PRO A 299 -16.34 9.06 -2.28
N LYS A 300 -17.34 8.63 -1.50
CA LYS A 300 -18.64 9.31 -1.42
C LYS A 300 -18.62 10.54 -0.52
N GLU A 301 -17.56 10.74 0.24
CA GLU A 301 -17.38 11.93 1.09
C GLU A 301 -16.69 13.08 0.34
N LEU A 302 -16.15 12.81 -0.85
CA LEU A 302 -15.60 13.85 -1.70
C LEU A 302 -16.71 14.77 -2.25
N SER A 303 -16.48 16.07 -2.22
CA SER A 303 -17.31 17.03 -2.93
C SER A 303 -17.27 16.78 -4.45
N SER A 304 -18.23 17.35 -5.20
CA SER A 304 -18.24 17.20 -6.65
C SER A 304 -16.97 17.76 -7.33
N GLU A 305 -16.37 18.81 -6.77
CA GLU A 305 -15.12 19.40 -7.26
C GLU A 305 -13.93 18.49 -6.97
N GLU A 306 -13.85 17.96 -5.75
CA GLU A 306 -12.82 17.01 -5.37
C GLU A 306 -12.91 15.71 -6.18
N ALA A 307 -14.10 15.18 -6.40
CA ALA A 307 -14.31 13.99 -7.22
C ALA A 307 -13.89 14.24 -8.69
N ALA A 308 -14.20 15.41 -9.24
CA ALA A 308 -13.77 15.78 -10.60
C ALA A 308 -12.24 15.91 -10.69
N PHE A 309 -11.61 16.55 -9.71
CA PHE A 309 -10.15 16.63 -9.59
C PHE A 309 -9.53 15.24 -9.47
N ALA A 310 -10.01 14.41 -8.53
CA ALA A 310 -9.51 13.08 -8.29
C ALA A 310 -9.56 12.20 -9.56
N LYS A 311 -10.67 12.27 -10.30
CA LYS A 311 -10.82 11.56 -11.57
C LYS A 311 -9.77 12.00 -12.60
N ALA A 312 -9.57 13.30 -12.78
CA ALA A 312 -8.56 13.83 -13.69
C ALA A 312 -7.14 13.41 -13.26
N ALA A 313 -6.84 13.48 -11.97
CA ALA A 313 -5.55 13.06 -11.41
C ALA A 313 -5.28 11.56 -11.61
N VAL A 314 -6.30 10.70 -11.48
CA VAL A 314 -6.16 9.26 -11.80
C VAL A 314 -5.89 9.04 -13.30
N GLU A 315 -6.53 9.79 -14.19
CA GLU A 315 -6.27 9.71 -15.62
C GLU A 315 -4.84 10.16 -15.94
N ASP A 316 -4.38 11.25 -15.34
CA ASP A 316 -2.99 11.71 -15.43
C ASP A 316 -2.01 10.65 -14.90
N TYR A 317 -2.27 10.09 -13.71
CA TYR A 317 -1.42 9.02 -13.16
C TYR A 317 -1.35 7.80 -14.10
N LYS A 318 -2.46 7.34 -14.65
CA LYS A 318 -2.46 6.19 -15.58
C LYS A 318 -1.59 6.43 -16.81
N ARG A 319 -1.46 7.68 -17.26
CA ARG A 319 -0.59 8.05 -18.35
C ARG A 319 0.89 8.03 -17.94
N ILE A 320 1.21 8.57 -16.75
CA ILE A 320 2.59 8.68 -16.27
C ILE A 320 3.07 7.43 -15.51
N ARG A 321 2.16 6.55 -15.04
CA ARG A 321 2.53 5.41 -14.19
C ARG A 321 3.59 4.47 -14.77
N PRO A 322 3.70 4.24 -16.10
CA PRO A 322 4.80 3.44 -16.64
C PRO A 322 6.16 4.06 -16.34
N ILE A 323 6.25 5.39 -16.35
CA ILE A 323 7.49 6.13 -16.06
C ILE A 323 7.77 6.09 -14.56
N VAL A 324 6.76 6.33 -13.72
CA VAL A 324 6.91 6.29 -12.25
C VAL A 324 7.29 4.89 -11.77
N GLN A 325 6.61 3.85 -12.28
CA GLN A 325 6.83 2.48 -11.81
C GLN A 325 8.10 1.84 -12.36
N PHE A 326 8.55 2.20 -13.56
CA PHE A 326 9.64 1.50 -14.25
C PHE A 326 10.81 2.38 -14.67
N GLY A 327 10.66 3.71 -14.66
CA GLY A 327 11.74 4.64 -15.02
C GLY A 327 12.84 4.72 -13.97
N ASP A 328 13.97 5.28 -14.38
CA ASP A 328 15.09 5.57 -13.51
C ASP A 328 14.77 6.74 -12.58
N LEU A 329 14.98 6.55 -11.28
CA LEU A 329 14.73 7.58 -10.26
C LEU A 329 15.97 8.43 -9.99
N TYR A 330 15.83 9.73 -10.19
CA TYR A 330 16.79 10.76 -9.77
C TYR A 330 16.21 11.56 -8.60
N ARG A 331 16.92 11.58 -7.47
CA ARG A 331 16.56 12.34 -6.26
C ARG A 331 17.25 13.71 -6.34
N LEU A 332 16.50 14.74 -6.70
CA LEU A 332 17.06 16.06 -7.00
C LEU A 332 17.20 16.95 -5.75
N ALA A 333 16.25 16.90 -4.85
CA ALA A 333 16.28 17.64 -3.60
C ALA A 333 15.83 16.78 -2.42
N SER A 334 16.68 16.64 -1.42
CA SER A 334 16.40 15.84 -0.21
C SER A 334 15.48 16.59 0.75
N PRO A 335 14.40 15.94 1.28
CA PRO A 335 13.54 16.55 2.29
C PRO A 335 14.25 16.79 3.63
N TYR A 336 15.40 16.18 3.86
CA TYR A 336 16.21 16.38 5.06
C TYR A 336 17.07 17.65 5.02
N GLU A 337 17.37 18.14 3.82
CA GLU A 337 18.28 19.26 3.60
C GLU A 337 17.58 20.51 3.03
N ASN A 338 16.40 20.34 2.45
CA ASN A 338 15.66 21.40 1.76
C ASN A 338 14.29 21.67 2.41
N SER A 339 13.61 22.72 1.97
CA SER A 339 12.22 23.01 2.33
C SER A 339 11.20 22.23 1.48
N TYR A 340 11.66 21.42 0.56
CA TYR A 340 10.90 20.58 -0.35
C TYR A 340 11.64 19.30 -0.67
N ALA A 341 10.93 18.30 -1.15
CA ALA A 341 11.51 17.14 -1.80
C ALA A 341 11.31 17.22 -3.31
N SER A 342 12.28 16.73 -4.08
CA SER A 342 12.10 16.62 -5.53
C SER A 342 12.63 15.28 -6.06
N LEU A 343 11.77 14.62 -6.84
CA LEU A 343 12.00 13.33 -7.48
C LEU A 343 11.74 13.44 -8.97
N LEU A 344 12.64 12.93 -9.78
CA LEU A 344 12.49 12.84 -11.23
C LEU A 344 12.58 11.39 -11.67
N TYR A 345 11.56 10.92 -12.38
CA TYR A 345 11.56 9.61 -13.05
C TYR A 345 11.77 9.82 -14.54
N VAL A 346 12.66 9.05 -15.15
CA VAL A 346 12.98 9.14 -16.57
C VAL A 346 12.87 7.76 -17.20
N ASP A 347 12.20 7.63 -18.35
CA ASP A 347 12.15 6.36 -19.06
C ASP A 347 13.51 6.00 -19.70
N GLU A 348 13.73 4.72 -19.96
CA GLU A 348 15.00 4.15 -20.47
C GLU A 348 15.49 4.83 -21.76
N ILE A 349 14.56 5.19 -22.63
CA ILE A 349 14.89 5.82 -23.95
C ILE A 349 14.86 7.36 -23.88
N LYS A 350 14.68 7.93 -22.69
CA LYS A 350 14.68 9.38 -22.44
C LYS A 350 13.64 10.14 -23.27
N SER A 351 12.52 9.48 -23.56
CA SER A 351 11.41 10.08 -24.30
C SER A 351 10.43 10.82 -23.40
N MET A 352 10.35 10.41 -22.14
CA MET A 352 9.45 10.98 -21.16
C MET A 352 10.08 11.00 -19.77
N ALA A 353 9.84 12.07 -19.03
CA ALA A 353 10.17 12.16 -17.62
C ALA A 353 9.01 12.77 -16.83
N VAL A 354 8.97 12.47 -15.52
CA VAL A 354 7.99 13.02 -14.58
C VAL A 354 8.72 13.58 -13.39
N LEU A 355 8.56 14.89 -13.16
CA LEU A 355 9.16 15.62 -12.07
C LEU A 355 8.11 15.90 -10.99
N PHE A 356 8.40 15.51 -9.77
CA PHE A 356 7.64 15.84 -8.57
C PHE A 356 8.41 16.87 -7.75
N VAL A 357 7.72 17.93 -7.31
CA VAL A 357 8.23 18.93 -6.37
C VAL A 357 7.21 19.08 -5.24
N LEU A 358 7.60 18.67 -4.05
CA LEU A 358 6.70 18.46 -2.92
C LEU A 358 7.15 19.36 -1.76
N GLY A 359 6.44 20.44 -1.51
CA GLY A 359 6.70 21.35 -0.39
C GLY A 359 6.50 20.64 0.95
N LEU A 360 7.34 20.98 1.93
CA LEU A 360 7.22 20.47 3.29
C LEU A 360 6.30 21.36 4.14
N ASP A 361 6.00 20.92 5.37
CA ASP A 361 5.24 21.67 6.36
C ASP A 361 6.06 22.87 6.89
N ARG A 362 6.28 23.85 6.03
CA ARG A 362 7.01 25.10 6.36
C ARG A 362 6.25 26.31 5.81
N ASP A 363 6.23 27.39 6.59
CA ASP A 363 5.68 28.65 6.16
C ASP A 363 6.61 29.34 5.15
N GLY A 364 6.02 30.08 4.24
CA GLY A 364 6.71 30.89 3.25
C GLY A 364 6.69 30.27 1.85
N SER A 365 6.92 31.13 0.87
CA SER A 365 7.10 30.73 -0.52
C SER A 365 8.56 30.59 -0.83
N PHE A 366 8.90 29.70 -1.75
CA PHE A 366 10.24 29.66 -2.31
C PHE A 366 10.18 29.65 -3.84
N VAL A 367 11.22 30.20 -4.44
CA VAL A 367 11.51 30.07 -5.86
C VAL A 367 12.90 29.45 -5.97
N ASP A 368 13.00 28.38 -6.69
CA ASP A 368 14.27 27.71 -6.90
C ASP A 368 14.44 27.31 -8.37
N THR A 369 15.67 27.16 -8.78
CA THR A 369 16.02 26.64 -10.12
C THR A 369 16.61 25.26 -9.92
N LEU A 370 15.87 24.25 -10.38
CA LEU A 370 16.16 22.85 -10.14
C LEU A 370 16.78 22.20 -11.37
N PRO A 371 18.11 21.95 -11.41
CA PRO A 371 18.75 21.19 -12.47
C PRO A 371 18.18 19.78 -12.55
N LEU A 372 17.83 19.34 -13.74
CA LEU A 372 17.30 18.00 -13.96
C LEU A 372 18.43 16.99 -14.21
N SER A 373 18.10 15.72 -14.26
CA SER A 373 19.06 14.63 -14.48
C SER A 373 18.49 13.61 -15.46
N GLY A 374 19.37 12.81 -16.09
CA GLY A 374 18.94 11.66 -16.89
C GLY A 374 18.39 11.97 -18.27
N LEU A 375 18.18 13.24 -18.64
CA LEU A 375 17.67 13.64 -19.97
C LEU A 375 18.75 13.52 -21.07
N ASP A 376 18.32 13.50 -22.33
CA ASP A 376 19.21 13.56 -23.49
C ASP A 376 19.56 15.03 -23.76
N PRO A 377 20.83 15.46 -23.64
CA PRO A 377 21.25 16.86 -23.84
C PRO A 377 20.97 17.39 -25.26
N GLU A 378 20.90 16.51 -26.26
CA GLU A 378 20.69 16.89 -27.65
C GLU A 378 19.20 16.93 -28.06
N ALA A 379 18.30 16.47 -27.18
CA ALA A 379 16.87 16.48 -27.42
C ALA A 379 16.22 17.80 -26.96
N HIS A 380 15.04 18.08 -27.51
CA HIS A 380 14.16 19.14 -27.01
C HIS A 380 12.97 18.52 -26.27
N TYR A 381 12.55 19.15 -25.20
CA TYR A 381 11.47 18.65 -24.33
C TYR A 381 10.39 19.72 -24.17
N ALA A 382 9.14 19.31 -24.34
CA ALA A 382 7.98 20.09 -23.89
C ALA A 382 7.69 19.76 -22.44
N ILE A 383 7.43 20.77 -21.62
CA ILE A 383 7.18 20.67 -20.19
C ILE A 383 5.76 21.13 -19.92
N ARG A 384 4.99 20.30 -19.25
CA ARG A 384 3.61 20.59 -18.88
C ARG A 384 3.37 20.24 -17.42
N GLU A 385 2.80 21.18 -16.67
CA GLU A 385 2.30 20.87 -15.33
C GLU A 385 1.00 20.06 -15.44
N ILE A 386 0.89 18.99 -14.66
CA ILE A 386 -0.30 18.15 -14.48
C ILE A 386 -0.80 18.28 -13.03
N ASN A 387 -2.03 17.89 -12.75
CA ASN A 387 -2.71 18.15 -11.49
C ASN A 387 -2.72 19.65 -11.11
N GLY A 388 -2.61 20.54 -12.11
CA GLY A 388 -2.56 22.00 -11.88
C GLY A 388 -3.85 22.50 -11.26
N CYS A 389 -3.70 23.45 -10.33
CA CYS A 389 -4.76 24.33 -9.87
C CYS A 389 -4.76 25.61 -10.72
N GLU A 390 -5.58 26.61 -10.36
CA GLU A 390 -5.60 27.92 -11.01
C GLU A 390 -4.24 28.62 -11.10
N LYS A 391 -3.30 28.26 -10.20
CA LYS A 391 -1.95 28.79 -10.15
C LYS A 391 -0.95 27.78 -10.70
N LEU A 392 -0.27 28.17 -11.78
CA LEU A 392 0.85 27.39 -12.33
C LEU A 392 2.13 27.68 -11.52
N HIS A 393 2.91 26.63 -11.26
CA HIS A 393 4.15 26.67 -10.48
C HIS A 393 5.41 26.88 -11.32
N ALA A 394 5.27 26.78 -12.65
CA ALA A 394 6.28 27.17 -13.63
C ALA A 394 5.65 27.98 -14.76
N ASN A 395 6.47 28.66 -15.57
CA ASN A 395 5.96 29.33 -16.77
C ASN A 395 5.24 28.35 -17.69
N PRO A 396 4.03 28.70 -18.16
CA PRO A 396 3.27 27.80 -19.02
C PRO A 396 4.06 27.48 -20.30
N LEU A 397 4.07 26.21 -20.63
CA LEU A 397 4.65 25.65 -21.85
C LEU A 397 6.10 26.08 -22.11
N VAL A 398 6.99 25.58 -21.31
CA VAL A 398 8.42 25.72 -21.61
C VAL A 398 8.80 24.58 -22.56
N CYS A 399 9.28 24.96 -23.76
CA CYS A 399 10.05 24.06 -24.60
C CYS A 399 11.52 24.40 -24.34
N ALA A 400 12.32 23.45 -23.88
CA ALA A 400 13.73 23.65 -23.57
C ALA A 400 14.57 22.49 -24.13
N SER A 401 15.83 22.77 -24.43
CA SER A 401 16.77 21.70 -24.77
C SER A 401 17.11 20.89 -23.53
N GLY A 402 17.40 19.59 -23.69
CA GLY A 402 17.86 18.76 -22.60
C GLY A 402 19.12 19.34 -21.92
N ARG A 403 20.01 19.96 -22.69
CA ARG A 403 21.22 20.64 -22.17
C ARG A 403 20.85 21.78 -21.22
N GLU A 404 19.91 22.66 -21.60
CA GLU A 404 19.43 23.74 -20.70
C GLU A 404 18.81 23.20 -19.43
N LEU A 405 18.02 22.14 -19.52
CA LEU A 405 17.38 21.51 -18.35
C LEU A 405 18.41 20.84 -17.42
N LEU A 406 19.48 20.27 -17.98
CA LEU A 406 20.55 19.63 -17.21
C LEU A 406 21.47 20.67 -16.55
N GLU A 407 21.82 21.77 -17.24
CA GLU A 407 22.78 22.78 -16.77
C GLU A 407 22.13 23.88 -15.95
N HIS A 408 20.95 24.34 -16.37
CA HIS A 408 20.28 25.49 -15.77
C HIS A 408 18.99 25.10 -15.03
N GLY A 409 18.37 23.97 -15.40
CA GLY A 409 17.19 23.44 -14.70
C GLY A 409 15.86 24.15 -15.03
N LEU A 410 14.84 23.80 -14.25
CA LEU A 410 13.51 24.37 -14.33
C LEU A 410 13.28 25.30 -13.13
N CYS A 411 12.88 26.56 -13.41
CA CYS A 411 12.51 27.49 -12.37
C CYS A 411 11.11 27.15 -11.83
N ILE A 412 11.02 26.84 -10.54
CA ILE A 412 9.80 26.40 -9.86
C ILE A 412 9.50 27.34 -8.68
N SER A 413 8.23 27.68 -8.52
CA SER A 413 7.74 28.49 -7.41
C SER A 413 6.65 27.75 -6.65
N LEU A 414 6.89 27.43 -5.38
CA LEU A 414 5.86 26.94 -4.46
C LEU A 414 5.47 28.05 -3.46
N SER A 415 4.20 28.09 -3.10
CA SER A 415 3.66 29.13 -2.24
C SER A 415 3.00 28.55 -0.99
N GLY A 416 3.76 28.51 0.11
CA GLY A 416 3.21 28.13 1.40
C GLY A 416 3.25 26.62 1.69
N LYS A 417 2.55 26.25 2.77
CA LYS A 417 2.46 24.87 3.24
C LYS A 417 1.68 24.00 2.29
N TYR A 418 2.10 22.74 2.18
CA TYR A 418 1.40 21.70 1.43
C TYR A 418 1.15 22.07 -0.05
N ASP A 419 2.04 22.89 -0.60
CA ASP A 419 2.05 23.20 -2.03
C ASP A 419 2.92 22.20 -2.78
N SER A 420 2.52 21.82 -3.98
CA SER A 420 3.19 20.81 -4.77
C SER A 420 2.96 21.00 -6.27
N ALA A 421 3.90 20.54 -7.08
CA ALA A 421 3.81 20.56 -8.52
C ALA A 421 4.29 19.23 -9.11
N VAL A 422 3.61 18.81 -10.17
CA VAL A 422 4.00 17.64 -10.96
C VAL A 422 4.11 18.05 -12.41
N PHE A 423 5.25 17.75 -13.02
CA PHE A 423 5.51 18.11 -14.42
C PHE A 423 5.75 16.86 -15.26
N GLU A 424 5.04 16.79 -16.36
CA GLU A 424 5.28 15.85 -17.45
C GLU A 424 6.24 16.51 -18.44
N ILE A 425 7.32 15.83 -18.79
CA ILE A 425 8.42 16.31 -19.64
C ILE A 425 8.54 15.34 -20.79
N VAL A 426 8.20 15.78 -22.00
CA VAL A 426 8.06 14.91 -23.18
C VAL A 426 8.97 15.38 -24.31
N ARG A 427 9.80 14.46 -24.84
CA ARG A 427 10.65 14.70 -25.99
C ARG A 427 9.81 15.04 -27.23
N GLN A 428 10.24 16.10 -27.96
CA GLN A 428 9.59 16.57 -29.16
C GLN A 428 10.13 15.89 -30.42
#